data_f2fa4b9cd30f8dae7253f32c13c789fc
#
_entry.id   f2fa4b9cd30f8dae7253f32c13c789fc
#
_cell.length_a   1.000
_cell.length_b   1.000
_cell.length_c   1.000
_cell.angle_alpha   90.00
_cell.angle_beta   90.00
_cell.angle_gamma   90.00
#
_symmetry.space_group_name_H-M   'P 1'
#
loop_
_entity.id
_entity.type
_entity.pdbx_description
1 polymer ?
#
loop_
_entity_poly.entity_id
_entity_poly.type
_entity_poly.pdbx_seq_one_letter_code
_entity_poly.pdbx_strand_id
1 'polypeptide(L)'
;MKLICIGDSLTFGYGVRPSQRWTRLCAQETGWEIVNEGISGDTTGGMLVRLRALLAERDICVQRPLVLLMGGANDIFFSGTDTGARANMGAMLNQLLSLGVHTMIGIPTPICAENAPPAWAAVVDFRSAERQLEQYCAWLRRFSKCFGAECIDFRADFFDPNGRLKRELLLDGLHPTPEGHQIMARRLCAH
;
A
#
# COMPACT_ATOMS: atom_id res chain seq x y z
N MET A 1 5.25 -17.46 -10.34
CA MET A 1 5.06 -17.08 -8.93
C MET A 1 3.70 -16.41 -8.80
N LYS A 2 2.97 -16.61 -7.68
CA LYS A 2 1.67 -15.97 -7.43
C LYS A 2 1.81 -14.98 -6.28
N LEU A 3 1.36 -13.74 -6.50
CA LEU A 3 1.36 -12.65 -5.53
C LEU A 3 -0.07 -12.13 -5.34
N ILE A 4 -0.53 -12.04 -4.10
CA ILE A 4 -1.82 -11.42 -3.75
C ILE A 4 -1.52 -10.08 -3.09
N CYS A 5 -1.98 -8.98 -3.69
CA CYS A 5 -1.80 -7.63 -3.18
C CYS A 5 -3.09 -7.16 -2.50
N ILE A 6 -3.10 -7.11 -1.17
CA ILE A 6 -4.24 -6.65 -0.38
C ILE A 6 -3.98 -5.20 0.03
N GLY A 7 -4.92 -4.31 -0.28
CA GLY A 7 -4.76 -2.90 0.02
C GLY A 7 -5.99 -2.05 -0.27
N ASP A 8 -5.74 -0.76 -0.33
CA ASP A 8 -6.74 0.28 -0.59
C ASP A 8 -6.68 0.79 -2.05
N SER A 9 -7.00 2.06 -2.27
CA SER A 9 -6.96 2.72 -3.58
C SER A 9 -5.57 2.74 -4.21
N LEU A 10 -4.49 2.77 -3.42
CA LEU A 10 -3.11 2.75 -3.92
C LEU A 10 -2.76 1.38 -4.53
N THR A 11 -3.33 0.31 -4.00
CA THR A 11 -3.23 -1.04 -4.55
C THR A 11 -4.18 -1.22 -5.73
N PHE A 12 -5.44 -0.79 -5.59
CA PHE A 12 -6.43 -0.83 -6.67
C PHE A 12 -5.95 -0.12 -7.93
N GLY A 13 -5.23 0.99 -7.77
CA GLY A 13 -4.81 1.87 -8.87
C GLY A 13 -5.92 2.86 -9.24
N TYR A 14 -6.40 3.61 -8.23
CA TYR A 14 -7.38 4.69 -8.43
C TYR A 14 -6.83 5.77 -9.37
N GLY A 15 -7.69 6.31 -10.23
CA GLY A 15 -7.36 7.41 -11.13
C GLY A 15 -6.62 7.01 -12.42
N VAL A 16 -6.21 5.73 -12.57
CA VAL A 16 -5.53 5.25 -13.77
C VAL A 16 -6.26 4.10 -14.45
N ARG A 17 -6.01 3.90 -15.73
CA ARG A 17 -6.59 2.77 -16.50
C ARG A 17 -6.04 1.43 -15.96
N PRO A 18 -6.79 0.33 -16.07
CA PRO A 18 -6.33 -0.99 -15.61
C PRO A 18 -4.96 -1.41 -16.16
N SER A 19 -4.65 -1.06 -17.42
CA SER A 19 -3.36 -1.35 -18.06
C SER A 19 -2.19 -0.54 -17.49
N GLN A 20 -2.46 0.54 -16.77
CA GLN A 20 -1.46 1.44 -16.18
C GLN A 20 -1.21 1.17 -14.70
N ARG A 21 -1.96 0.26 -14.08
CA ARG A 21 -1.82 -0.09 -12.66
C ARG A 21 -0.48 -0.79 -12.41
N TRP A 22 0.22 -0.43 -11.36
CA TRP A 22 1.52 -1.00 -11.01
C TRP A 22 1.51 -2.54 -10.90
N THR A 23 0.42 -3.12 -10.39
CA THR A 23 0.24 -4.58 -10.32
C THR A 23 0.20 -5.21 -11.70
N ARG A 24 -0.50 -4.58 -12.66
CA ARG A 24 -0.58 -5.06 -14.05
C ARG A 24 0.74 -4.90 -14.78
N LEU A 25 1.41 -3.76 -14.61
CA LEU A 25 2.72 -3.50 -15.21
C LEU A 25 3.77 -4.51 -14.71
N CYS A 26 3.81 -4.75 -13.41
CA CYS A 26 4.72 -5.75 -12.84
C CYS A 26 4.40 -7.17 -13.32
N ALA A 27 3.11 -7.55 -13.42
CA ALA A 27 2.73 -8.85 -13.95
C ALA A 27 3.18 -9.05 -15.41
N GLN A 28 3.13 -8.00 -16.22
CA GLN A 28 3.60 -8.05 -17.61
C GLN A 28 5.13 -8.17 -17.71
N GLU A 29 5.87 -7.49 -16.84
CA GLU A 29 7.33 -7.50 -16.85
C GLU A 29 7.91 -8.82 -16.31
N THR A 30 7.33 -9.34 -15.24
CA THR A 30 7.86 -10.52 -14.52
C THR A 30 7.25 -11.85 -14.95
N GLY A 31 6.10 -11.83 -15.60
CA GLY A 31 5.29 -13.03 -15.85
C GLY A 31 4.60 -13.60 -14.60
N TRP A 32 4.61 -12.89 -13.47
CA TRP A 32 3.95 -13.34 -12.25
C TRP A 32 2.42 -13.26 -12.37
N GLU A 33 1.73 -14.21 -11.74
CA GLU A 33 0.30 -14.09 -11.48
C GLU A 33 0.09 -13.12 -10.32
N ILE A 34 -0.27 -11.88 -10.61
CA ILE A 34 -0.55 -10.87 -9.57
C ILE A 34 -2.06 -10.68 -9.44
N VAL A 35 -2.59 -11.02 -8.26
CA VAL A 35 -3.99 -10.81 -7.90
C VAL A 35 -4.10 -9.49 -7.15
N ASN A 36 -4.81 -8.52 -7.73
CA ASN A 36 -5.02 -7.21 -7.12
C ASN A 36 -6.32 -7.23 -6.31
N GLU A 37 -6.18 -7.27 -5.00
CA GLU A 37 -7.26 -7.20 -4.00
C GLU A 37 -7.31 -5.81 -3.34
N GLY A 38 -7.00 -4.76 -4.10
CA GLY A 38 -7.17 -3.37 -3.68
C GLY A 38 -8.63 -2.93 -3.77
N ILE A 39 -9.12 -2.20 -2.77
CA ILE A 39 -10.44 -1.56 -2.77
C ILE A 39 -10.30 -0.09 -2.43
N SER A 40 -10.79 0.79 -3.32
CA SER A 40 -10.72 2.24 -3.08
C SER A 40 -11.52 2.64 -1.84
N GLY A 41 -10.90 3.47 -0.98
CA GLY A 41 -11.51 3.94 0.26
C GLY A 41 -11.43 2.95 1.43
N ASP A 42 -10.86 1.75 1.23
CA ASP A 42 -10.76 0.75 2.30
C ASP A 42 -9.76 1.17 3.38
N THR A 43 -10.09 0.84 4.63
CA THR A 43 -9.19 0.98 5.77
C THR A 43 -8.45 -0.33 6.05
N THR A 44 -7.43 -0.28 6.87
CA THR A 44 -6.77 -1.53 7.33
C THR A 44 -7.70 -2.46 8.10
N GLY A 45 -8.78 -1.92 8.71
CA GLY A 45 -9.84 -2.72 9.32
C GLY A 45 -10.62 -3.52 8.28
N GLY A 46 -11.01 -2.90 7.16
CA GLY A 46 -11.64 -3.58 6.03
C GLY A 46 -10.69 -4.60 5.38
N MET A 47 -9.42 -4.24 5.19
CA MET A 47 -8.39 -5.17 4.72
C MET A 47 -8.27 -6.42 5.61
N LEU A 48 -8.31 -6.27 6.94
CA LEU A 48 -8.24 -7.38 7.89
C LEU A 48 -9.44 -8.33 7.75
N VAL A 49 -10.65 -7.80 7.55
CA VAL A 49 -11.86 -8.60 7.32
C VAL A 49 -11.74 -9.39 6.00
N ARG A 50 -11.31 -8.72 4.92
CA ARG A 50 -11.13 -9.35 3.60
C ARG A 50 -10.01 -10.40 3.60
N LEU A 51 -8.92 -10.15 4.31
CA LEU A 51 -7.86 -11.15 4.48
C LEU A 51 -8.43 -12.44 5.09
N ARG A 52 -9.24 -12.33 6.14
CA ARG A 52 -9.86 -13.50 6.78
C ARG A 52 -10.77 -14.29 5.82
N ALA A 53 -11.56 -13.59 5.00
CA ALA A 53 -12.38 -14.21 3.97
C ALA A 53 -11.51 -14.92 2.91
N LEU A 54 -10.47 -14.25 2.43
CA LEU A 54 -9.52 -14.83 1.47
C LEU A 54 -8.80 -16.07 2.02
N LEU A 55 -8.44 -16.06 3.29
CA LEU A 55 -7.80 -17.19 3.95
C LEU A 55 -8.76 -18.39 4.08
N ALA A 56 -10.07 -18.14 4.26
CA ALA A 56 -11.09 -19.18 4.36
C ALA A 56 -11.50 -19.75 2.99
N GLU A 57 -11.55 -18.92 1.94
CA GLU A 57 -12.03 -19.32 0.62
C GLU A 57 -10.96 -19.94 -0.27
N ARG A 58 -9.70 -19.55 -0.08
CA ARG A 58 -8.57 -20.00 -0.90
C ARG A 58 -7.71 -20.96 -0.10
N ASP A 59 -7.29 -22.03 -0.74
CA ASP A 59 -6.31 -22.95 -0.15
C ASP A 59 -4.89 -22.31 -0.16
N ILE A 60 -4.77 -21.19 0.57
CA ILE A 60 -3.54 -20.41 0.70
C ILE A 60 -2.42 -21.25 1.32
N CYS A 61 -2.77 -22.17 2.22
CA CYS A 61 -1.81 -23.04 2.86
C CYS A 61 -1.16 -24.03 1.88
N VAL A 62 -1.89 -24.47 0.85
CA VAL A 62 -1.38 -25.39 -0.18
C VAL A 62 -0.64 -24.63 -1.28
N GLN A 63 -1.20 -23.53 -1.78
CA GLN A 63 -0.61 -22.76 -2.88
C GLN A 63 0.57 -21.89 -2.45
N ARG A 64 0.68 -21.56 -1.16
CA ARG A 64 1.71 -20.70 -0.58
C ARG A 64 2.03 -19.45 -1.44
N PRO A 65 1.03 -18.63 -1.82
CA PRO A 65 1.29 -17.42 -2.56
C PRO A 65 2.07 -16.45 -1.69
N LEU A 66 2.78 -15.51 -2.34
CA LEU A 66 3.23 -14.32 -1.65
C LEU A 66 2.04 -13.42 -1.35
N VAL A 67 2.05 -12.72 -0.21
CA VAL A 67 1.03 -11.72 0.13
C VAL A 67 1.71 -10.39 0.39
N LEU A 68 1.27 -9.35 -0.29
CA LEU A 68 1.69 -7.98 -0.05
C LEU A 68 0.54 -7.21 0.60
N LEU A 69 0.82 -6.60 1.77
CA LEU A 69 -0.12 -5.75 2.51
C LEU A 69 0.31 -4.29 2.37
N MET A 70 -0.54 -3.43 1.80
CA MET A 70 -0.28 -2.00 1.69
C MET A 70 -1.56 -1.20 1.95
N GLY A 71 -1.59 -0.43 3.03
CA GLY A 71 -2.73 0.42 3.42
C GLY A 71 -2.42 1.27 4.63
N GLY A 72 -3.41 2.03 5.10
CA GLY A 72 -3.34 2.87 6.31
C GLY A 72 -3.55 4.36 6.05
N ALA A 73 -3.48 4.82 4.80
CA ALA A 73 -3.76 6.22 4.48
C ALA A 73 -5.21 6.61 4.83
N ASN A 74 -6.18 5.75 4.52
CA ASN A 74 -7.59 6.01 4.85
C ASN A 74 -7.87 5.97 6.35
N ASP A 75 -7.19 5.12 7.12
CA ASP A 75 -7.27 5.14 8.59
C ASP A 75 -6.88 6.52 9.12
N ILE A 76 -5.78 7.08 8.62
CA ILE A 76 -5.29 8.41 9.00
C ILE A 76 -6.27 9.50 8.54
N PHE A 77 -6.77 9.45 7.31
CA PHE A 77 -7.74 10.44 6.81
C PHE A 77 -9.05 10.45 7.60
N PHE A 78 -9.57 9.28 7.98
CA PHE A 78 -10.87 9.20 8.67
C PHE A 78 -10.77 9.40 10.18
N SER A 79 -9.66 8.97 10.82
CA SER A 79 -9.51 9.02 12.27
C SER A 79 -8.52 10.09 12.77
N GLY A 80 -7.70 10.66 11.88
CA GLY A 80 -6.64 11.60 12.24
C GLY A 80 -5.44 10.95 12.93
N THR A 81 -5.38 9.59 13.01
CA THR A 81 -4.31 8.86 13.70
C THR A 81 -4.00 7.54 13.01
N ASP A 82 -2.79 7.03 13.20
CA ASP A 82 -2.33 5.76 12.63
C ASP A 82 -2.51 4.56 13.60
N THR A 83 -3.12 4.77 14.76
CA THR A 83 -3.25 3.74 15.80
C THR A 83 -4.00 2.50 15.33
N GLY A 84 -5.13 2.70 14.64
CA GLY A 84 -5.93 1.61 14.05
C GLY A 84 -5.15 0.88 12.97
N ALA A 85 -4.46 1.62 12.10
CA ALA A 85 -3.65 1.06 11.04
C ALA A 85 -2.54 0.15 11.59
N ARG A 86 -1.82 0.57 12.62
CA ARG A 86 -0.78 -0.25 13.27
C ARG A 86 -1.34 -1.53 13.86
N ALA A 87 -2.46 -1.44 14.58
CA ALA A 87 -3.08 -2.61 15.20
C ALA A 87 -3.54 -3.63 14.16
N ASN A 88 -4.21 -3.18 13.12
CA ASN A 88 -4.72 -4.05 12.06
C ASN A 88 -3.60 -4.66 11.20
N MET A 89 -2.55 -3.89 10.85
CA MET A 89 -1.38 -4.43 10.14
C MET A 89 -0.67 -5.49 10.98
N GLY A 90 -0.54 -5.27 12.30
CA GLY A 90 -0.01 -6.28 13.21
C GLY A 90 -0.84 -7.55 13.22
N ALA A 91 -2.16 -7.42 13.29
CA ALA A 91 -3.08 -8.56 13.27
C ALA A 91 -3.02 -9.35 11.94
N MET A 92 -2.97 -8.65 10.79
CA MET A 92 -2.86 -9.29 9.48
C MET A 92 -1.54 -10.03 9.32
N LEU A 93 -0.42 -9.37 9.65
CA LEU A 93 0.90 -10.00 9.55
C LEU A 93 0.99 -11.25 10.45
N ASN A 94 0.53 -11.15 11.70
CA ASN A 94 0.55 -12.28 12.62
C ASN A 94 -0.27 -13.48 12.10
N GLN A 95 -1.46 -13.25 11.52
CA GLN A 95 -2.27 -14.32 10.92
C GLN A 95 -1.53 -15.00 9.75
N LEU A 96 -0.92 -14.24 8.86
CA LEU A 96 -0.19 -14.79 7.71
C LEU A 96 1.06 -15.56 8.15
N LEU A 97 1.84 -15.03 9.09
CA LEU A 97 3.01 -15.70 9.62
C LEU A 97 2.66 -17.01 10.35
N SER A 98 1.55 -17.02 11.10
CA SER A 98 1.05 -18.23 11.79
C SER A 98 0.68 -19.36 10.81
N LEU A 99 0.33 -19.00 9.57
CA LEU A 99 0.04 -19.94 8.48
C LEU A 99 1.26 -20.27 7.61
N GLY A 100 2.43 -19.73 7.95
CA GLY A 100 3.65 -19.89 7.16
C GLY A 100 3.58 -19.24 5.77
N VAL A 101 2.74 -18.20 5.61
CA VAL A 101 2.60 -17.45 4.36
C VAL A 101 3.69 -16.39 4.28
N HIS A 102 4.46 -16.40 3.20
CA HIS A 102 5.47 -15.36 2.97
C HIS A 102 4.79 -14.02 2.72
N THR A 103 5.10 -13.04 3.56
CA THR A 103 4.39 -11.76 3.61
C THR A 103 5.35 -10.60 3.39
N MET A 104 4.95 -9.68 2.51
CA MET A 104 5.62 -8.41 2.26
C MET A 104 4.76 -7.25 2.79
N ILE A 105 5.41 -6.24 3.35
CA ILE A 105 4.78 -4.99 3.77
C ILE A 105 5.13 -3.91 2.76
N GLY A 106 4.13 -3.37 2.07
CA GLY A 106 4.27 -2.21 1.20
C GLY A 106 4.23 -0.91 2.02
N ILE A 107 5.28 -0.09 1.89
CA ILE A 107 5.25 1.28 2.40
C ILE A 107 4.47 2.13 1.40
N PRO A 108 3.34 2.76 1.80
CA PRO A 108 2.50 3.53 0.87
C PRO A 108 3.23 4.76 0.32
N THR A 109 2.80 5.22 -0.85
CA THR A 109 3.26 6.46 -1.48
C THR A 109 3.03 7.68 -0.59
N PRO A 110 3.76 8.78 -0.78
CA PRO A 110 3.62 9.97 0.06
C PRO A 110 2.27 10.68 -0.16
N ILE A 111 1.86 11.47 0.83
CA ILE A 111 0.83 12.50 0.68
C ILE A 111 1.52 13.82 0.32
N CYS A 112 0.88 14.64 -0.53
CA CYS A 112 1.26 16.01 -0.85
C CYS A 112 0.10 16.96 -0.51
N ALA A 113 0.19 17.64 0.59
CA ALA A 113 -0.88 18.55 1.05
C ALA A 113 -1.13 19.71 0.08
N GLU A 114 -0.11 20.14 -0.66
CA GLU A 114 -0.23 21.23 -1.64
C GLU A 114 -1.00 20.84 -2.90
N ASN A 115 -1.09 19.55 -3.21
CA ASN A 115 -1.86 19.03 -4.35
C ASN A 115 -3.28 18.59 -3.96
N ALA A 116 -3.67 18.78 -2.69
CA ALA A 116 -4.98 18.34 -2.20
C ALA A 116 -6.12 19.08 -2.91
N PRO A 117 -7.16 18.38 -3.42
CA PRO A 117 -8.32 19.02 -4.00
C PRO A 117 -9.04 19.86 -2.94
N PRO A 118 -9.52 21.07 -3.28
CA PRO A 118 -10.20 21.95 -2.31
C PRO A 118 -11.36 21.26 -1.57
N ALA A 119 -12.15 20.43 -2.27
CA ALA A 119 -13.25 19.70 -1.67
C ALA A 119 -12.81 18.70 -0.59
N TRP A 120 -11.65 18.06 -0.77
CA TRP A 120 -11.09 17.13 0.21
C TRP A 120 -10.40 17.88 1.36
N ALA A 121 -9.67 18.95 1.04
CA ALA A 121 -9.02 19.80 2.03
C ALA A 121 -10.00 20.51 2.97
N ALA A 122 -11.27 20.65 2.58
CA ALA A 122 -12.32 21.18 3.43
C ALA A 122 -12.75 20.23 4.56
N VAL A 123 -12.50 18.93 4.42
CA VAL A 123 -12.96 17.90 5.37
C VAL A 123 -11.80 17.07 5.96
N VAL A 124 -10.62 17.14 5.36
CA VAL A 124 -9.42 16.42 5.81
C VAL A 124 -8.26 17.41 5.97
N ASP A 125 -7.59 17.39 7.11
CA ASP A 125 -6.33 18.10 7.29
C ASP A 125 -5.17 17.32 6.63
N PHE A 126 -4.94 17.62 5.34
CA PHE A 126 -3.88 16.98 4.54
C PHE A 126 -2.48 17.19 5.12
N ARG A 127 -2.20 18.33 5.76
CA ARG A 127 -0.89 18.58 6.40
C ARG A 127 -0.69 17.69 7.63
N SER A 128 -1.75 17.46 8.40
CA SER A 128 -1.71 16.52 9.50
C SER A 128 -1.57 15.09 8.98
N ALA A 129 -2.35 14.71 7.96
CA ALA A 129 -2.30 13.39 7.34
C ALA A 129 -0.91 13.08 6.74
N GLU A 130 -0.28 14.04 6.10
CA GLU A 130 1.09 13.92 5.58
C GLU A 130 2.10 13.58 6.68
N ARG A 131 2.08 14.32 7.80
CA ARG A 131 2.96 14.06 8.95
C ARG A 131 2.68 12.71 9.62
N GLN A 132 1.40 12.36 9.77
CA GLN A 132 0.99 11.09 10.35
C GLN A 132 1.41 9.91 9.48
N LEU A 133 1.24 10.02 8.16
CA LEU A 133 1.65 8.98 7.22
C LEU A 133 3.18 8.80 7.25
N GLU A 134 3.96 9.86 7.38
CA GLU A 134 5.42 9.77 7.53
C GLU A 134 5.81 8.95 8.77
N GLN A 135 5.17 9.23 9.91
CA GLN A 135 5.39 8.50 11.15
C GLN A 135 4.98 7.03 11.03
N TYR A 136 3.85 6.78 10.37
CA TYR A 136 3.37 5.44 10.09
C TYR A 136 4.31 4.67 9.17
N CYS A 137 4.80 5.26 8.08
CA CYS A 137 5.80 4.66 7.20
C CYS A 137 7.10 4.31 7.94
N ALA A 138 7.58 5.20 8.80
CA ALA A 138 8.75 4.93 9.63
C ALA A 138 8.51 3.78 10.63
N TRP A 139 7.29 3.66 11.16
CA TRP A 139 6.90 2.53 11.99
C TRP A 139 6.83 1.23 11.17
N LEU A 140 6.22 1.24 9.98
CA LEU A 140 6.12 0.05 9.11
C LEU A 140 7.50 -0.53 8.78
N ARG A 141 8.50 0.31 8.47
CA ARG A 141 9.89 -0.15 8.20
C ARG A 141 10.51 -0.85 9.40
N ARG A 142 10.30 -0.32 10.62
CA ARG A 142 10.78 -0.99 11.85
C ARG A 142 10.00 -2.25 12.15
N PHE A 143 8.68 -2.19 11.99
CA PHE A 143 7.77 -3.28 12.25
C PHE A 143 8.07 -4.48 11.34
N SER A 144 8.19 -4.30 10.03
CA SER A 144 8.52 -5.38 9.09
C SER A 144 9.86 -6.03 9.45
N LYS A 145 10.88 -5.23 9.75
CA LYS A 145 12.18 -5.74 10.19
C LYS A 145 12.10 -6.57 11.49
N CYS A 146 11.33 -6.11 12.48
CA CYS A 146 11.18 -6.81 13.76
C CYS A 146 10.51 -8.18 13.61
N PHE A 147 9.58 -8.30 12.66
CA PHE A 147 8.83 -9.55 12.45
C PHE A 147 9.37 -10.38 11.28
N GLY A 148 10.50 -9.99 10.67
CA GLY A 148 11.11 -10.73 9.57
C GLY A 148 10.30 -10.70 8.27
N ALA A 149 9.37 -9.74 8.12
CA ALA A 149 8.65 -9.54 6.88
C ALA A 149 9.47 -8.69 5.91
N GLU A 150 9.41 -9.03 4.64
CA GLU A 150 10.04 -8.25 3.58
C GLU A 150 9.35 -6.89 3.44
N CYS A 151 10.10 -5.84 3.09
CA CYS A 151 9.57 -4.48 3.01
C CYS A 151 9.77 -3.90 1.61
N ILE A 152 8.68 -3.59 0.91
CA ILE A 152 8.69 -2.91 -0.38
C ILE A 152 8.42 -1.43 -0.16
N ASP A 153 9.43 -0.59 -0.29
CA ASP A 153 9.29 0.86 -0.08
C ASP A 153 8.87 1.58 -1.37
N PHE A 154 7.54 1.63 -1.64
CA PHE A 154 7.01 2.35 -2.79
C PHE A 154 7.17 3.87 -2.69
N ARG A 155 7.41 4.39 -1.49
CA ARG A 155 7.55 5.82 -1.22
C ARG A 155 8.90 6.38 -1.71
N ALA A 156 9.96 5.59 -1.62
CA ALA A 156 11.34 6.07 -1.78
C ALA A 156 11.58 6.81 -3.10
N ASP A 157 11.03 6.31 -4.21
CA ASP A 157 11.28 6.87 -5.54
C ASP A 157 10.41 8.09 -5.88
N PHE A 158 9.48 8.44 -4.98
CA PHE A 158 8.69 9.68 -5.10
C PHE A 158 9.45 10.92 -4.63
N PHE A 159 10.68 10.77 -4.17
CA PHE A 159 11.55 11.88 -3.80
C PHE A 159 12.76 11.97 -4.74
N ASP A 160 13.23 13.19 -4.94
CA ASP A 160 14.48 13.45 -5.66
C ASP A 160 15.70 13.19 -4.75
N PRO A 161 16.95 13.20 -5.30
CA PRO A 161 18.15 13.00 -4.49
C PRO A 161 18.36 14.03 -3.35
N ASN A 162 17.68 15.18 -3.41
CA ASN A 162 17.71 16.21 -2.37
C ASN A 162 16.58 16.03 -1.32
N GLY A 163 15.80 14.95 -1.42
CA GLY A 163 14.69 14.66 -0.52
C GLY A 163 13.42 15.49 -0.79
N ARG A 164 13.30 16.12 -1.97
CA ARG A 164 12.10 16.87 -2.36
C ARG A 164 11.09 15.94 -3.01
N LEU A 165 9.83 16.08 -2.60
CA LEU A 165 8.73 15.32 -3.19
C LEU A 165 8.49 15.72 -4.65
N LYS A 166 8.46 14.73 -5.54
CA LYS A 166 8.08 14.86 -6.96
C LYS A 166 6.56 14.92 -7.06
N ARG A 167 6.00 16.13 -6.88
CA ARG A 167 4.55 16.37 -6.77
C ARG A 167 3.79 15.96 -8.02
N GLU A 168 4.44 16.04 -9.18
CA GLU A 168 3.92 15.65 -10.49
C GLU A 168 3.59 14.15 -10.59
N LEU A 169 4.10 13.35 -9.68
CA LEU A 169 3.79 11.92 -9.59
C LEU A 169 2.47 11.62 -8.86
N LEU A 170 1.79 12.65 -8.33
CA LEU A 170 0.53 12.52 -7.59
C LEU A 170 -0.59 13.30 -8.30
N LEU A 171 -1.74 12.63 -8.53
CA LEU A 171 -2.91 13.20 -9.21
C LEU A 171 -3.63 14.25 -8.36
N ASP A 172 -3.81 13.95 -7.08
CA ASP A 172 -4.68 14.67 -6.15
C ASP A 172 -4.06 14.77 -4.74
N GLY A 173 -2.75 14.74 -4.67
CA GLY A 173 -2.01 14.79 -3.42
C GLY A 173 -1.96 13.46 -2.65
N LEU A 174 -2.60 12.40 -3.15
CA LEU A 174 -2.58 11.05 -2.57
C LEU A 174 -2.31 9.97 -3.62
N HIS A 175 -3.06 9.96 -4.71
CA HIS A 175 -3.04 8.88 -5.69
C HIS A 175 -1.96 9.09 -6.76
N PRO A 176 -1.16 8.05 -7.06
CA PRO A 176 -0.12 8.14 -8.09
C PRO A 176 -0.69 8.36 -9.50
N THR A 177 0.04 9.14 -10.30
CA THR A 177 -0.17 9.26 -11.74
C THR A 177 0.22 7.96 -12.46
N PRO A 178 -0.08 7.82 -13.78
CA PRO A 178 0.42 6.68 -14.55
C PRO A 178 1.94 6.50 -14.44
N GLU A 179 2.71 7.59 -14.39
CA GLU A 179 4.15 7.56 -14.18
C GLU A 179 4.52 7.10 -12.76
N GLY A 180 3.81 7.57 -11.74
CA GLY A 180 3.93 7.07 -10.37
C GLY A 180 3.69 5.56 -10.28
N HIS A 181 2.68 5.05 -10.99
CA HIS A 181 2.44 3.61 -11.08
C HIS A 181 3.57 2.83 -11.78
N GLN A 182 4.21 3.40 -12.80
CA GLN A 182 5.41 2.78 -13.42
C GLN A 182 6.57 2.69 -12.43
N ILE A 183 6.75 3.74 -11.60
CA ILE A 183 7.78 3.75 -10.55
C ILE A 183 7.49 2.65 -9.52
N MET A 184 6.25 2.52 -9.05
CA MET A 184 5.84 1.46 -8.14
C MET A 184 6.06 0.06 -8.73
N ALA A 185 5.72 -0.14 -10.01
CA ALA A 185 5.96 -1.41 -10.71
C ALA A 185 7.46 -1.76 -10.72
N ARG A 186 8.33 -0.84 -11.15
CA ARG A 186 9.78 -1.05 -11.13
C ARG A 186 10.32 -1.40 -9.75
N ARG A 187 9.78 -0.75 -8.70
CA ARG A 187 10.18 -1.02 -7.32
C ARG A 187 9.86 -2.45 -6.89
N LEU A 188 8.67 -2.96 -7.25
CA LEU A 188 8.29 -4.34 -6.96
C LEU A 188 9.10 -5.34 -7.81
N CYS A 189 9.28 -5.06 -9.11
CA CYS A 189 10.01 -5.96 -10.02
C CYS A 189 11.50 -6.11 -9.65
N ALA A 190 12.05 -5.16 -8.89
CA ALA A 190 13.45 -5.22 -8.44
C ALA A 190 13.67 -6.12 -7.21
N HIS A 191 12.59 -6.69 -6.66
CA HIS A 191 12.59 -7.63 -5.54
C HIS A 191 12.37 -9.07 -6.02
#